data_0c69919c1c9d91a9b5b15a5740e4acb7
#
_entry.id   0c69919c1c9d91a9b5b15a5740e4acb7
#
_cell.length_a   1.000
_cell.length_b   1.000
_cell.length_c   1.000
_cell.angle_alpha   90.00
_cell.angle_beta   90.00
_cell.angle_gamma   90.00
#
_symmetry.space_group_name_H-M   'P 1'
#
loop_
_entity.id
_entity.type
_entity.pdbx_description
1 polymer ?
#
loop_
_entity_poly.entity_id
_entity_poly.type
_entity_poly.pdbx_seq_one_letter_code
_entity_poly.pdbx_strand_id
1 'polypeptide(L)'
;MKVPVTPPKLQDELDSLGKNVSEHIDLLMNPDIGVTDTKGRYLHWDKLRHITPPKGYTEKLYWFAIKWARNKISKPLPLVDKTGAPFKYAMSDGVMRDILWISENSAGAINADARISDAKTKQSYLINSLIEEAINSSQLEGAT
;
A
#
# COMPACT_ATOMS: atom_id res chain seq x y z
N MET A 1 -21.46 1.44 4.59
CA MET A 1 -20.00 1.19 4.51
C MET A 1 -19.46 1.01 5.93
N LYS A 2 -18.74 -0.07 6.23
CA LYS A 2 -18.22 -0.31 7.58
C LYS A 2 -16.97 0.54 7.79
N VAL A 3 -16.99 1.45 8.77
CA VAL A 3 -15.83 2.30 9.09
C VAL A 3 -14.72 1.41 9.68
N PRO A 4 -13.48 1.51 9.21
CA PRO A 4 -12.34 0.78 9.78
C PRO A 4 -12.13 1.12 11.25
N VAL A 5 -11.72 0.12 12.04
CA VAL A 5 -11.41 0.33 13.45
C VAL A 5 -10.15 1.18 13.59
N THR A 6 -10.23 2.23 14.40
CA THR A 6 -9.10 3.12 14.68
C THR A 6 -7.94 2.32 15.32
N PRO A 7 -6.71 2.47 14.82
CA PRO A 7 -5.54 1.85 15.43
C PRO A 7 -5.29 2.36 16.85
N PRO A 8 -4.71 1.53 17.73
CA PRO A 8 -4.29 1.97 19.07
C PRO A 8 -3.21 3.05 18.96
N LYS A 9 -3.17 3.94 19.96
CA LYS A 9 -2.10 4.93 20.08
C LYS A 9 -0.90 4.31 20.80
N LEU A 10 0.31 4.59 20.31
CA LEU A 10 1.53 4.06 20.92
C LEU A 10 1.70 4.55 22.37
N GLN A 11 1.33 5.80 22.65
CA GLN A 11 1.44 6.39 23.97
C GLN A 11 0.62 5.59 25.00
N ASP A 12 -0.64 5.27 24.67
CA ASP A 12 -1.54 4.53 25.56
C ASP A 12 -0.97 3.14 25.90
N GLU A 13 -0.28 2.52 24.94
CA GLU A 13 0.36 1.21 25.15
C GLU A 13 1.63 1.33 25.99
N LEU A 14 2.49 2.31 25.72
CA LEU A 14 3.69 2.57 26.52
C LEU A 14 3.35 2.89 27.98
N ASP A 15 2.30 3.68 28.21
CA ASP A 15 1.82 4.01 29.56
C ASP A 15 1.33 2.77 30.30
N SER A 16 0.74 1.80 29.59
CA SER A 16 0.29 0.52 30.16
C SER A 16 1.42 -0.43 30.54
N LEU A 17 2.59 -0.31 29.90
CA LEU A 17 3.75 -1.20 30.10
C LEU A 17 4.59 -0.85 31.35
N GLY A 18 4.48 0.38 31.84
CA GLY A 18 5.15 0.82 33.07
C GLY A 18 6.67 0.60 33.03
N LYS A 19 7.22 -0.19 34.00
CA LYS A 19 8.66 -0.40 34.14
C LYS A 19 9.30 -1.32 33.07
N ASN A 20 8.51 -2.02 32.26
CA ASN A 20 9.00 -2.99 31.26
C ASN A 20 9.20 -2.36 29.87
N VAL A 21 9.32 -1.04 29.79
CA VAL A 21 9.46 -0.32 28.52
C VAL A 21 10.70 -0.76 27.72
N SER A 22 11.82 -1.06 28.40
CA SER A 22 13.07 -1.46 27.72
C SER A 22 12.93 -2.75 26.92
N GLU A 23 12.34 -3.79 27.50
CA GLU A 23 12.11 -5.08 26.82
C GLU A 23 11.19 -4.92 25.60
N HIS A 24 10.21 -4.03 25.70
CA HIS A 24 9.27 -3.75 24.62
C HIS A 24 9.89 -2.88 23.50
N ILE A 25 10.86 -2.03 23.83
CA ILE A 25 11.61 -1.28 22.81
C ILE A 25 12.39 -2.24 21.91
N ASP A 26 13.05 -3.25 22.46
CA ASP A 26 13.76 -4.25 21.68
C ASP A 26 12.82 -5.01 20.72
N LEU A 27 11.63 -5.37 21.20
CA LEU A 27 10.60 -5.99 20.37
C LEU A 27 10.07 -5.05 19.27
N LEU A 28 9.88 -3.76 19.58
CA LEU A 28 9.44 -2.75 18.62
C LEU A 28 10.47 -2.49 17.54
N MET A 29 11.75 -2.54 17.89
CA MET A 29 12.87 -2.27 16.98
C MET A 29 13.44 -3.52 16.32
N ASN A 30 12.86 -4.69 16.57
CA ASN A 30 13.31 -5.96 16.04
C ASN A 30 13.42 -5.92 14.50
N PRO A 31 14.62 -6.12 13.94
CA PRO A 31 14.85 -6.09 12.49
C PRO A 31 14.13 -7.22 11.73
N ASP A 32 13.78 -8.31 12.40
CA ASP A 32 13.07 -9.45 11.79
C ASP A 32 11.59 -9.14 11.51
N ILE A 33 11.06 -8.08 12.14
CA ILE A 33 9.70 -7.62 11.84
C ILE A 33 9.74 -6.65 10.66
N GLY A 34 9.23 -7.15 9.53
CA GLY A 34 9.14 -6.38 8.29
C GLY A 34 7.86 -5.50 8.22
N VAL A 35 7.62 -4.97 7.04
CA VAL A 35 6.48 -4.08 6.73
C VAL A 35 5.16 -4.83 6.52
N THR A 36 5.24 -6.15 6.38
CA THR A 36 4.13 -7.08 6.12
C THR A 36 3.93 -8.04 7.30
N ASP A 37 2.82 -8.75 7.30
CA ASP A 37 2.64 -9.86 8.22
C ASP A 37 3.54 -11.07 7.84
N THR A 38 3.49 -12.13 8.63
CA THR A 38 4.27 -13.37 8.41
C THR A 38 3.94 -14.09 7.08
N LYS A 39 2.84 -13.71 6.42
CA LYS A 39 2.42 -14.23 5.11
C LYS A 39 2.73 -13.26 3.96
N GLY A 40 3.50 -12.21 4.19
CA GLY A 40 3.86 -11.20 3.19
C GLY A 40 2.74 -10.22 2.83
N ARG A 41 1.66 -10.12 3.62
CA ARG A 41 0.53 -9.25 3.32
C ARG A 41 0.69 -7.89 4.00
N TYR A 42 0.44 -6.81 3.28
CA TYR A 42 0.42 -5.46 3.82
C TYR A 42 -0.98 -5.15 4.39
N LEU A 43 -1.18 -5.37 5.68
CA LEU A 43 -2.48 -5.27 6.34
C LEU A 43 -2.57 -4.00 7.21
N HIS A 44 -3.77 -3.42 7.25
CA HIS A 44 -4.14 -2.39 8.22
C HIS A 44 -4.55 -3.02 9.55
N TRP A 45 -4.60 -2.21 10.62
CA TRP A 45 -4.93 -2.65 11.98
C TRP A 45 -6.23 -3.45 12.09
N ASP A 46 -7.29 -3.03 11.40
CA ASP A 46 -8.60 -3.70 11.44
C ASP A 46 -8.55 -5.18 11.03
N LYS A 47 -7.58 -5.56 10.20
CA LYS A 47 -7.31 -6.95 9.80
C LYS A 47 -6.18 -7.58 10.60
N LEU A 48 -5.10 -6.83 10.87
CA LEU A 48 -3.93 -7.35 11.56
C LEU A 48 -4.27 -7.82 12.98
N ARG A 49 -5.15 -7.13 13.70
CA ARG A 49 -5.59 -7.48 15.05
C ARG A 49 -6.27 -8.84 15.18
N HIS A 50 -6.64 -9.48 14.07
CA HIS A 50 -7.26 -10.81 14.05
C HIS A 50 -6.27 -11.91 13.65
N ILE A 51 -5.00 -11.57 13.52
CA ILE A 51 -3.93 -12.50 13.15
C ILE A 51 -3.13 -12.83 14.39
N THR A 52 -2.82 -14.10 14.56
CA THR A 52 -1.94 -14.55 15.65
C THR A 52 -0.55 -13.92 15.44
N PRO A 53 -0.07 -13.08 16.37
CA PRO A 53 1.24 -12.46 16.25
C PRO A 53 2.37 -13.48 16.44
N PRO A 54 3.60 -13.17 16.06
CA PRO A 54 4.77 -13.97 16.38
C PRO A 54 4.95 -14.14 17.90
N LYS A 55 5.68 -15.18 18.29
CA LYS A 55 5.96 -15.46 19.70
C LYS A 55 6.61 -14.24 20.40
N GLY A 56 6.08 -13.87 21.54
CA GLY A 56 6.56 -12.73 22.32
C GLY A 56 5.83 -11.40 22.03
N TYR A 57 4.95 -11.37 21.05
CA TYR A 57 4.18 -10.18 20.71
C TYR A 57 2.71 -10.29 21.12
N THR A 58 2.15 -9.22 21.66
CA THR A 58 0.71 -8.97 21.64
C THR A 58 0.30 -8.41 20.29
N GLU A 59 -1.01 -8.44 19.96
CA GLU A 59 -1.52 -7.88 18.69
C GLU A 59 -1.14 -6.39 18.53
N LYS A 60 -1.22 -5.63 19.62
CA LYS A 60 -0.88 -4.20 19.62
C LYS A 60 0.62 -3.98 19.44
N LEU A 61 1.45 -4.71 20.19
CA LEU A 61 2.90 -4.59 20.08
C LEU A 61 3.38 -4.96 18.67
N TYR A 62 2.82 -6.03 18.10
CA TYR A 62 3.09 -6.43 16.73
C TYR A 62 2.68 -5.36 15.71
N TRP A 63 1.52 -4.72 15.91
CA TRP A 63 1.11 -3.58 15.09
C TRP A 63 2.13 -2.44 15.13
N PHE A 64 2.61 -2.08 16.32
CA PHE A 64 3.59 -1.00 16.47
C PHE A 64 4.94 -1.35 15.85
N ALA A 65 5.40 -2.59 15.98
CA ALA A 65 6.63 -3.06 15.35
C ALA A 65 6.55 -2.98 13.81
N ILE A 66 5.45 -3.45 13.21
CA ILE A 66 5.18 -3.31 11.78
C ILE A 66 5.10 -1.83 11.38
N LYS A 67 4.42 -1.00 12.15
CA LYS A 67 4.32 0.45 11.88
C LYS A 67 5.67 1.14 11.95
N TRP A 68 6.54 0.73 12.89
CA TRP A 68 7.91 1.20 12.99
C TRP A 68 8.72 0.83 11.74
N ALA A 69 8.66 -0.43 11.31
CA ALA A 69 9.29 -0.89 10.08
C ALA A 69 8.81 -0.11 8.84
N ARG A 70 7.50 0.15 8.73
CA ARG A 70 6.91 0.96 7.66
C ARG A 70 7.40 2.40 7.66
N ASN A 71 7.55 3.01 8.84
CA ASN A 71 8.09 4.37 8.95
C ASN A 71 9.52 4.49 8.42
N LYS A 72 10.36 3.46 8.58
CA LYS A 72 11.75 3.47 8.08
C LYS A 72 11.83 3.57 6.56
N ILE A 73 10.88 2.98 5.83
CA ILE A 73 10.83 3.01 4.35
C ILE A 73 9.89 4.09 3.81
N SER A 74 9.29 4.85 4.69
CA SER A 74 8.31 5.88 4.34
C SER A 74 9.00 7.12 3.76
N LYS A 75 8.51 7.60 2.62
CA LYS A 75 8.98 8.81 1.94
C LYS A 75 7.90 9.88 1.92
N PRO A 76 8.24 11.15 2.14
CA PRO A 76 7.26 12.24 2.07
C PRO A 76 6.86 12.51 0.62
N LEU A 77 5.61 12.89 0.42
CA LEU A 77 5.11 13.49 -0.82
C LEU A 77 5.19 15.02 -0.72
N PRO A 78 5.25 15.76 -1.85
CA PRO A 78 5.18 17.22 -1.88
C PRO A 78 3.74 17.73 -1.66
N LEU A 79 2.98 17.05 -0.83
CA LEU A 79 1.61 17.36 -0.44
C LEU A 79 1.53 17.38 1.08
N VAL A 80 0.86 18.37 1.63
CA VAL A 80 0.65 18.51 3.07
C VAL A 80 -0.83 18.47 3.42
N ASP A 81 -1.15 18.02 4.61
CA ASP A 81 -2.48 18.10 5.17
C ASP A 81 -2.79 19.51 5.71
N LYS A 82 -4.00 19.70 6.23
CA LYS A 82 -4.44 20.97 6.82
C LYS A 82 -3.63 21.42 8.05
N THR A 83 -2.82 20.52 8.63
CA THR A 83 -1.94 20.83 9.78
C THR A 83 -0.51 21.11 9.34
N GLY A 84 -0.20 21.04 8.03
CA GLY A 84 1.14 21.21 7.47
C GLY A 84 1.98 19.94 7.51
N ALA A 85 1.43 18.82 7.96
CA ALA A 85 2.15 17.54 7.96
C ALA A 85 2.19 16.93 6.57
N PRO A 86 3.36 16.45 6.07
CA PRO A 86 3.47 15.87 4.75
C PRO A 86 2.79 14.49 4.69
N PHE A 87 2.07 14.23 3.60
CA PHE A 87 1.65 12.87 3.27
C PHE A 87 2.87 12.00 3.01
N LYS A 88 2.78 10.73 3.38
CA LYS A 88 3.87 9.76 3.23
C LYS A 88 3.38 8.53 2.50
N TYR A 89 4.26 7.94 1.72
CA TYR A 89 4.03 6.64 1.09
C TYR A 89 5.16 5.67 1.40
N ALA A 90 4.90 4.38 1.32
CA ALA A 90 5.88 3.33 1.53
C ALA A 90 5.79 2.31 0.38
N MET A 91 6.94 1.99 -0.20
CA MET A 91 7.06 0.98 -1.25
C MET A 91 7.40 -0.36 -0.58
N SER A 92 6.41 -1.21 -0.39
CA SER A 92 6.63 -2.59 0.04
C SER A 92 6.96 -3.48 -1.16
N ASP A 93 7.55 -4.65 -0.91
CA ASP A 93 7.88 -5.63 -1.97
C ASP A 93 6.64 -6.08 -2.77
N GLY A 94 5.47 -6.14 -2.11
CA GLY A 94 4.19 -6.42 -2.76
C GLY A 94 3.83 -5.34 -3.78
N VAL A 95 3.88 -4.07 -3.37
CA VAL A 95 3.61 -2.92 -4.26
C VAL A 95 4.62 -2.88 -5.41
N MET A 96 5.90 -3.17 -5.12
CA MET A 96 6.95 -3.20 -6.15
C MET A 96 6.69 -4.29 -7.20
N ARG A 97 6.28 -5.50 -6.76
CA ARG A 97 5.89 -6.59 -7.68
C ARG A 97 4.70 -6.20 -8.55
N ASP A 98 3.69 -5.57 -7.96
CA ASP A 98 2.50 -5.13 -8.70
C ASP A 98 2.87 -4.06 -9.74
N ILE A 99 3.72 -3.10 -9.40
CA ILE A 99 4.23 -2.09 -10.34
C ILE A 99 5.02 -2.74 -11.47
N LEU A 100 5.92 -3.68 -11.16
CA LEU A 100 6.66 -4.41 -12.18
C LEU A 100 5.73 -5.19 -13.10
N TRP A 101 4.79 -5.93 -12.53
CA TRP A 101 3.79 -6.67 -13.29
C TRP A 101 2.96 -5.76 -14.20
N ILE A 102 2.48 -4.63 -13.68
CA ILE A 102 1.76 -3.62 -14.48
C ILE A 102 2.67 -3.10 -15.59
N SER A 103 3.92 -2.76 -15.28
CA SER A 103 4.86 -2.24 -16.27
C SER A 103 5.13 -3.24 -17.40
N GLU A 104 5.31 -4.51 -17.06
CA GLU A 104 5.54 -5.58 -18.02
C GLU A 104 4.30 -5.86 -18.89
N ASN A 105 3.11 -5.77 -18.30
CA ASN A 105 1.87 -6.13 -19.01
C ASN A 105 1.15 -4.91 -19.63
N SER A 106 1.44 -3.69 -19.16
CA SER A 106 0.85 -2.45 -19.67
C SER A 106 1.81 -1.62 -20.54
N ALA A 107 3.12 -1.85 -20.43
CA ALA A 107 4.11 -1.32 -21.38
C ALA A 107 3.98 -2.04 -22.74
N GLY A 108 2.73 -2.38 -23.07
CA GLY A 108 2.38 -3.17 -24.19
C GLY A 108 3.15 -2.72 -25.41
N ALA A 109 3.92 -3.62 -25.97
CA ALA A 109 3.73 -3.79 -27.37
C ALA A 109 2.20 -3.88 -27.57
N ILE A 110 1.56 -2.79 -27.98
CA ILE A 110 0.41 -2.93 -28.84
C ILE A 110 1.02 -3.67 -30.04
N ASN A 111 1.05 -4.98 -29.95
CA ASN A 111 1.16 -5.87 -31.09
C ASN A 111 -0.19 -5.68 -31.80
N ALA A 112 -0.40 -4.46 -32.26
CA ALA A 112 -1.24 -4.22 -33.39
C ALA A 112 -0.72 -5.21 -34.40
N ASP A 113 -1.53 -6.22 -34.67
CA ASP A 113 -1.31 -7.27 -35.64
C ASP A 113 -0.32 -6.76 -36.69
N ALA A 114 0.75 -7.49 -37.01
CA ALA A 114 1.78 -7.06 -37.94
C ALA A 114 1.22 -6.59 -39.31
N ARG A 115 -0.08 -6.72 -39.49
CA ARG A 115 -0.89 -6.24 -40.63
C ARG A 115 -1.24 -4.75 -40.55
N ILE A 116 -1.08 -4.07 -39.39
CA ILE A 116 -1.28 -2.63 -39.28
C ILE A 116 0.09 -1.94 -39.40
N SER A 117 0.62 -1.91 -40.62
CA SER A 117 1.91 -1.29 -40.89
C SER A 117 1.82 0.22 -41.17
N ASP A 118 0.62 0.75 -41.38
CA ASP A 118 0.40 2.17 -41.67
C ASP A 118 0.25 3.02 -40.39
N ALA A 119 1.06 4.08 -40.31
CA ALA A 119 1.07 5.00 -39.17
C ALA A 119 -0.29 5.66 -38.91
N LYS A 120 -1.05 5.95 -39.97
CA LYS A 120 -2.38 6.56 -39.87
C LYS A 120 -3.41 5.62 -39.26
N THR A 121 -3.34 4.34 -39.59
CA THR A 121 -4.21 3.30 -39.04
C THR A 121 -3.88 3.05 -37.57
N LYS A 122 -2.60 3.05 -37.19
CA LYS A 122 -2.17 2.99 -35.77
C LYS A 122 -2.71 4.15 -34.94
N GLN A 123 -2.65 5.36 -35.50
CA GLN A 123 -3.14 6.55 -34.82
C GLN A 123 -4.68 6.51 -34.65
N SER A 124 -5.41 6.10 -35.67
CA SER A 124 -6.88 5.92 -35.57
C SER A 124 -7.27 4.85 -34.54
N TYR A 125 -6.54 3.74 -34.51
CA TYR A 125 -6.77 2.68 -33.52
C TYR A 125 -6.53 3.17 -32.08
N LEU A 126 -5.45 3.90 -31.86
CA LEU A 126 -5.11 4.50 -30.56
C LEU A 126 -6.19 5.49 -30.09
N ILE A 127 -6.65 6.36 -30.99
CA ILE A 127 -7.69 7.33 -30.69
C ILE A 127 -9.01 6.62 -30.36
N ASN A 128 -9.42 5.62 -31.12
CA ASN A 128 -10.64 4.86 -30.86
C ASN A 128 -10.57 4.10 -29.53
N SER A 129 -9.42 3.47 -29.23
CA SER A 129 -9.23 2.79 -27.95
C SER A 129 -9.32 3.73 -26.75
N LEU A 130 -8.73 4.93 -26.85
CA LEU A 130 -8.83 5.97 -25.81
C LEU A 130 -10.26 6.49 -25.63
N ILE A 131 -11.02 6.63 -26.73
CA ILE A 131 -12.42 7.04 -26.68
C ILE A 131 -13.27 5.95 -26.00
N GLU A 132 -13.08 4.68 -26.39
CA GLU A 132 -13.78 3.55 -25.76
C GLU A 132 -13.47 3.44 -24.26
N GLU A 133 -12.20 3.62 -23.88
CA GLU A 133 -11.81 3.62 -22.47
C GLU A 133 -12.46 4.77 -21.70
N ALA A 134 -12.47 5.97 -22.26
CA ALA A 134 -13.14 7.13 -21.67
C ALA A 134 -14.64 6.93 -21.49
N ILE A 135 -15.31 6.34 -22.49
CA ILE A 135 -16.75 6.01 -22.44
C ILE A 135 -17.00 4.97 -21.34
N ASN A 136 -16.23 3.88 -21.34
CA ASN A 136 -16.38 2.80 -20.37
C ASN A 136 -16.12 3.30 -18.93
N SER A 137 -15.09 4.12 -18.73
CA SER A 137 -14.82 4.76 -17.42
C SER A 137 -15.98 5.64 -16.97
N SER A 138 -16.50 6.48 -17.86
CA SER A 138 -17.67 7.34 -17.56
C SER A 138 -18.91 6.53 -17.19
N GLN A 139 -19.16 5.41 -17.89
CA GLN A 139 -20.28 4.51 -17.58
C GLN A 139 -20.12 3.82 -16.23
N LEU A 140 -18.89 3.40 -15.88
CA LEU A 140 -18.58 2.82 -14.57
C LEU A 140 -18.76 3.82 -13.42
N GLU A 141 -18.51 5.11 -13.67
CA GLU A 141 -18.73 6.20 -12.71
C GLU A 141 -20.21 6.65 -12.64
N GLY A 142 -21.09 6.04 -13.45
CA GLY A 142 -22.54 6.33 -13.44
C GLY A 142 -22.93 7.60 -14.21
N ALA A 143 -22.06 8.10 -15.08
CA ALA A 143 -22.41 9.13 -16.05
C ALA A 143 -23.20 8.48 -17.21
N THR A 144 -24.51 8.70 -17.23
CA THR A 144 -25.41 8.31 -18.34
C THR A 144 -25.66 9.47 -19.27
#